data_fc91f129a8648a18cb2a1e8f85a8a367
#
_entry.id   fc91f129a8648a18cb2a1e8f85a8a367
#
_cell.length_a   1.000
_cell.length_b   1.000
_cell.length_c   1.000
_cell.angle_alpha   90.00
_cell.angle_beta   90.00
_cell.angle_gamma   90.00
#
_symmetry.space_group_name_H-M   'P 1'
#
loop_
_entity.id
_entity.type
_entity.pdbx_description
1 polymer ?
#
loop_
_entity_poly.entity_id
_entity_poly.type
_entity_poly.pdbx_seq_one_letter_code
_entity_poly.pdbx_strand_id
1 'polypeptide(L)'
;MSRTILHSDMNCFYASVEMLHHPELAGKPMAVGGDPEARHGIVLTANYIAKRAGVKTGMALWQARQVCPEIIFVPPRMDLYLRFSRMAQEIYSEYTDQREPFGIDESWLDVTASSSIKGDGMKIAKEISSRIKYELGVTVSIGVSWNKIFAKLGSDYKKPDAITEFSKDNYKDIVWKLPVGDLLMVGKSTERTMKKLGICTIGDLAGAEPSILETYLGKMGLVLHTFANGWDETPVSVEGYKAPIKSIGNSTTTPRDLVSELDVKIILMALSESVGARLRENGFQCRTVEISIRDNGLYHFTRQCKLD
;
A
#
# COMPACT_ATOMS: atom_id res chain seq x y z
N MET A 1 -9.66 12.69 25.94
CA MET A 1 -8.61 13.25 25.06
C MET A 1 -8.94 12.85 23.63
N SER A 2 -8.68 13.71 22.64
CA SER A 2 -8.81 13.33 21.24
C SER A 2 -7.71 12.35 20.90
N ARG A 3 -8.00 11.30 20.10
CA ARG A 3 -6.96 10.39 19.60
C ARG A 3 -5.97 11.15 18.71
N THR A 4 -4.72 10.69 18.71
CA THR A 4 -3.66 11.21 17.85
C THR A 4 -3.03 10.04 17.12
N ILE A 5 -3.39 9.91 15.85
CA ILE A 5 -2.94 8.84 14.96
C ILE A 5 -1.98 9.42 13.94
N LEU A 6 -0.83 8.80 13.81
CA LEU A 6 0.11 9.06 12.72
C LEU A 6 -0.01 7.97 11.67
N HIS A 7 0.20 8.32 10.41
CA HIS A 7 0.49 7.37 9.34
C HIS A 7 1.80 7.75 8.69
N SER A 8 2.80 6.89 8.77
CA SER A 8 4.12 7.07 8.15
C SER A 8 4.24 6.21 6.90
N ASP A 9 4.74 6.80 5.81
CA ASP A 9 4.87 6.20 4.49
C ASP A 9 6.26 6.53 3.91
N MET A 10 7.08 5.53 3.64
CA MET A 10 8.44 5.72 3.11
C MET A 10 8.41 6.14 1.64
N ASN A 11 9.02 7.28 1.36
CA ASN A 11 8.96 7.88 0.03
C ASN A 11 9.71 7.05 -1.02
N CYS A 12 9.01 6.63 -2.08
CA CYS A 12 9.60 5.82 -3.16
C CYS A 12 10.44 4.65 -2.63
N PHE A 13 9.94 3.92 -1.65
CA PHE A 13 10.69 3.07 -0.74
C PHE A 13 11.78 2.24 -1.43
N TYR A 14 11.44 1.32 -2.34
CA TYR A 14 12.44 0.47 -2.99
C TYR A 14 13.49 1.30 -3.76
N ALA A 15 13.03 2.30 -4.51
CA ALA A 15 13.93 3.16 -5.27
C ALA A 15 14.87 3.97 -4.34
N SER A 16 14.37 4.44 -3.19
CA SER A 16 15.17 5.14 -2.20
C SER A 16 16.25 4.24 -1.61
N VAL A 17 15.89 3.01 -1.24
CA VAL A 17 16.85 2.02 -0.73
C VAL A 17 17.90 1.65 -1.79
N GLU A 18 17.49 1.48 -3.06
CA GLU A 18 18.45 1.21 -4.14
C GLU A 18 19.41 2.38 -4.34
N MET A 19 18.94 3.62 -4.33
CA MET A 19 19.81 4.80 -4.47
C MET A 19 20.82 4.97 -3.33
N LEU A 20 20.50 4.48 -2.11
CA LEU A 20 21.49 4.45 -1.00
C LEU A 20 22.64 3.49 -1.28
N HIS A 21 22.37 2.36 -1.93
CA HIS A 21 23.37 1.33 -2.25
C HIS A 21 24.03 1.56 -3.61
N HIS A 22 23.45 2.39 -4.44
CA HIS A 22 23.91 2.77 -5.78
C HIS A 22 23.89 4.30 -5.93
N PRO A 23 24.83 5.02 -5.28
CA PRO A 23 24.87 6.50 -5.31
C PRO A 23 24.97 7.08 -6.74
N GLU A 24 25.49 6.31 -7.70
CA GLU A 24 25.56 6.67 -9.11
C GLU A 24 24.20 6.83 -9.79
N LEU A 25 23.13 6.32 -9.16
CA LEU A 25 21.74 6.49 -9.61
C LEU A 25 21.11 7.77 -9.06
N ALA A 26 21.76 8.41 -8.06
CA ALA A 26 21.27 9.68 -7.53
C ALA A 26 21.25 10.74 -8.63
N GLY A 27 20.12 11.46 -8.73
CA GLY A 27 19.96 12.49 -9.75
C GLY A 27 19.55 11.97 -11.15
N LYS A 28 19.45 10.66 -11.35
CA LYS A 28 18.99 10.07 -12.62
C LYS A 28 17.57 9.49 -12.46
N PRO A 29 16.78 9.44 -13.55
CA PRO A 29 15.49 8.74 -13.50
C PRO A 29 15.73 7.24 -13.36
N MET A 30 15.20 6.63 -12.30
CA MET A 30 15.34 5.20 -12.08
C MET A 30 14.07 4.59 -11.53
N ALA A 31 13.90 3.30 -11.77
CA ALA A 31 12.83 2.50 -11.21
C ALA A 31 13.32 1.10 -10.84
N VAL A 32 12.72 0.55 -9.78
CA VAL A 32 12.82 -0.87 -9.47
C VAL A 32 11.77 -1.59 -10.28
N GLY A 33 12.18 -2.57 -11.07
CA GLY A 33 11.28 -3.30 -11.96
C GLY A 33 11.62 -4.78 -12.02
N GLY A 34 10.60 -5.58 -12.36
CA GLY A 34 10.77 -7.01 -12.57
C GLY A 34 11.55 -7.34 -13.85
N ASP A 35 11.67 -8.62 -14.14
CA ASP A 35 12.36 -9.13 -15.33
C ASP A 35 11.39 -9.20 -16.53
N PRO A 36 11.65 -8.44 -17.61
CA PRO A 36 10.84 -8.51 -18.84
C PRO A 36 10.90 -9.87 -19.54
N GLU A 37 12.05 -10.57 -19.49
CA GLU A 37 12.23 -11.87 -20.13
C GLU A 37 11.41 -12.95 -19.41
N ALA A 38 11.27 -12.82 -18.10
CA ALA A 38 10.38 -13.68 -17.31
C ALA A 38 8.91 -13.22 -17.33
N ARG A 39 8.53 -12.27 -18.20
CA ARG A 39 7.20 -11.60 -18.25
C ARG A 39 6.80 -10.86 -16.96
N HIS A 40 7.76 -10.56 -16.09
CA HIS A 40 7.56 -9.78 -14.85
C HIS A 40 7.92 -8.31 -15.03
N GLY A 41 7.87 -7.82 -16.25
CA GLY A 41 8.35 -6.50 -16.64
C GLY A 41 7.43 -5.34 -16.26
N ILE A 42 7.18 -5.13 -14.95
CA ILE A 42 6.44 -3.97 -14.44
C ILE A 42 7.28 -3.12 -13.49
N VAL A 43 6.97 -1.83 -13.43
CA VAL A 43 7.51 -0.90 -12.44
C VAL A 43 6.92 -1.21 -11.07
N LEU A 44 7.76 -1.60 -10.11
CA LEU A 44 7.34 -1.77 -8.70
C LEU A 44 7.32 -0.43 -7.98
N THR A 45 8.39 0.37 -8.16
CA THR A 45 8.44 1.76 -7.71
C THR A 45 9.42 2.56 -8.55
N ALA A 46 9.24 3.87 -8.63
CA ALA A 46 10.14 4.77 -9.35
C ALA A 46 10.52 5.95 -8.45
N ASN A 47 11.71 6.50 -8.64
CA ASN A 47 12.12 7.70 -7.93
C ASN A 47 11.33 8.94 -8.43
N TYR A 48 11.42 10.05 -7.70
CA TYR A 48 10.64 11.24 -8.05
C TYR A 48 11.04 11.88 -9.38
N ILE A 49 12.26 11.66 -9.88
CA ILE A 49 12.69 12.12 -11.20
C ILE A 49 11.91 11.38 -12.28
N ALA A 50 11.87 10.05 -12.23
CA ALA A 50 11.11 9.24 -13.16
C ALA A 50 9.58 9.47 -13.01
N LYS A 51 9.07 9.65 -11.78
CA LYS A 51 7.65 9.99 -11.55
C LYS A 51 7.26 11.31 -12.20
N ARG A 52 8.12 12.34 -12.15
CA ARG A 52 7.87 13.62 -12.84
C ARG A 52 7.85 13.48 -14.36
N ALA A 53 8.59 12.53 -14.93
CA ALA A 53 8.53 12.19 -16.35
C ALA A 53 7.29 11.37 -16.74
N GLY A 54 6.42 11.02 -15.77
CA GLY A 54 5.17 10.29 -16.03
C GLY A 54 5.21 8.80 -15.74
N VAL A 55 6.32 8.27 -15.21
CA VAL A 55 6.42 6.84 -14.83
C VAL A 55 5.55 6.57 -13.60
N LYS A 56 4.76 5.48 -13.64
CA LYS A 56 3.82 5.08 -12.59
C LYS A 56 4.07 3.64 -12.14
N THR A 57 3.83 3.35 -10.88
CA THR A 57 3.81 1.99 -10.35
C THR A 57 2.77 1.14 -11.10
N GLY A 58 3.13 -0.10 -11.41
CA GLY A 58 2.31 -1.03 -12.21
C GLY A 58 2.39 -0.83 -13.72
N MET A 59 3.10 0.21 -14.21
CA MET A 59 3.34 0.44 -15.63
C MET A 59 4.30 -0.62 -16.17
N ALA A 60 4.06 -1.13 -17.38
CA ALA A 60 5.01 -2.02 -18.02
C ALA A 60 6.34 -1.30 -18.30
N LEU A 61 7.47 -1.99 -18.20
CA LEU A 61 8.80 -1.36 -18.36
C LEU A 61 8.97 -0.71 -19.73
N TRP A 62 8.41 -1.30 -20.80
CA TRP A 62 8.44 -0.72 -22.13
C TRP A 62 7.65 0.60 -22.22
N GLN A 63 6.50 0.70 -21.53
CA GLN A 63 5.73 1.95 -21.43
C GLN A 63 6.49 3.00 -20.63
N ALA A 64 7.15 2.58 -19.54
CA ALA A 64 7.99 3.49 -18.75
C ALA A 64 9.14 4.06 -19.59
N ARG A 65 9.77 3.25 -20.47
CA ARG A 65 10.78 3.74 -21.43
C ARG A 65 10.23 4.70 -22.48
N GLN A 66 8.98 4.53 -22.90
CA GLN A 66 8.35 5.47 -23.84
C GLN A 66 8.18 6.87 -23.24
N VAL A 67 7.79 6.97 -21.96
CA VAL A 67 7.58 8.26 -21.28
C VAL A 67 8.88 8.83 -20.68
N CYS A 68 9.87 7.97 -20.42
CA CYS A 68 11.16 8.35 -19.86
C CYS A 68 12.27 7.49 -20.52
N PRO A 69 12.77 7.85 -21.70
CA PRO A 69 13.77 7.06 -22.45
C PRO A 69 15.06 6.78 -21.68
N GLU A 70 15.46 7.70 -20.82
CA GLU A 70 16.69 7.63 -20.01
C GLU A 70 16.53 6.82 -18.73
N ILE A 71 15.37 6.21 -18.50
CA ILE A 71 15.10 5.50 -17.24
C ILE A 71 16.01 4.29 -17.06
N ILE A 72 16.60 4.18 -15.88
CA ILE A 72 17.45 3.05 -15.47
C ILE A 72 16.58 2.09 -14.64
N PHE A 73 16.51 0.83 -15.05
CA PHE A 73 15.84 -0.21 -14.27
C PHE A 73 16.83 -1.00 -13.46
N VAL A 74 16.49 -1.27 -12.19
CA VAL A 74 17.23 -2.15 -11.30
C VAL A 74 16.32 -3.27 -10.80
N PRO A 75 16.83 -4.51 -10.66
CA PRO A 75 16.04 -5.62 -10.14
C PRO A 75 15.70 -5.41 -8.65
N PRO A 76 14.57 -5.95 -8.16
CA PRO A 76 14.19 -5.82 -6.76
C PRO A 76 15.05 -6.71 -5.84
N ARG A 77 15.41 -6.17 -4.67
CA ARG A 77 16.11 -6.88 -3.59
C ARG A 77 15.23 -6.95 -2.33
N MET A 78 14.25 -7.85 -2.33
CA MET A 78 13.21 -7.92 -1.29
C MET A 78 13.76 -8.08 0.12
N ASP A 79 14.81 -8.89 0.32
CA ASP A 79 15.45 -9.09 1.63
C ASP A 79 16.01 -7.77 2.19
N LEU A 80 16.57 -6.94 1.32
CA LEU A 80 17.06 -5.62 1.68
C LEU A 80 15.92 -4.69 2.11
N TYR A 81 14.82 -4.68 1.34
CA TYR A 81 13.66 -3.84 1.67
C TYR A 81 13.00 -4.28 2.98
N LEU A 82 12.86 -5.58 3.22
CA LEU A 82 12.37 -6.12 4.49
C LEU A 82 13.27 -5.74 5.68
N ARG A 83 14.58 -5.65 5.47
CA ARG A 83 15.52 -5.18 6.49
C ARG A 83 15.24 -3.71 6.84
N PHE A 84 15.14 -2.82 5.84
CA PHE A 84 14.83 -1.40 6.06
C PHE A 84 13.46 -1.20 6.70
N SER A 85 12.46 -1.98 6.29
CA SER A 85 11.14 -2.01 6.91
C SER A 85 11.23 -2.30 8.41
N ARG A 86 11.99 -3.35 8.80
CA ARG A 86 12.18 -3.71 10.22
C ARG A 86 12.86 -2.59 11.00
N MET A 87 13.93 -2.00 10.46
CA MET A 87 14.63 -0.88 11.10
C MET A 87 13.70 0.32 11.34
N ALA A 88 12.81 0.63 10.38
CA ALA A 88 11.80 1.66 10.58
C ALA A 88 10.79 1.29 11.66
N GLN A 89 10.33 0.02 11.70
CA GLN A 89 9.44 -0.47 12.77
C GLN A 89 10.10 -0.41 14.15
N GLU A 90 11.42 -0.62 14.26
CA GLU A 90 12.18 -0.46 15.49
C GLU A 90 12.15 1.00 15.95
N ILE A 91 12.36 1.97 15.05
CA ILE A 91 12.23 3.40 15.39
C ILE A 91 10.81 3.71 15.87
N TYR A 92 9.78 3.23 15.18
CA TYR A 92 8.39 3.48 15.61
C TYR A 92 8.07 2.89 16.98
N SER A 93 8.67 1.75 17.34
CA SER A 93 8.45 1.08 18.62
C SER A 93 8.84 1.90 19.84
N GLU A 94 9.76 2.84 19.66
CA GLU A 94 10.18 3.73 20.75
C GLU A 94 9.15 4.82 21.09
N TYR A 95 8.12 4.97 20.21
CA TYR A 95 7.07 5.98 20.40
C TYR A 95 5.75 5.37 20.86
N THR A 96 5.44 4.15 20.46
CA THR A 96 4.19 3.48 20.84
C THR A 96 4.27 1.97 20.58
N ASP A 97 3.54 1.19 21.36
CA ASP A 97 3.25 -0.23 21.13
C ASP A 97 2.01 -0.46 20.26
N GLN A 98 1.20 0.59 20.03
CA GLN A 98 0.08 0.55 19.10
C GLN A 98 0.55 0.90 17.70
N ARG A 99 1.11 -0.12 17.03
CA ARG A 99 1.67 -0.03 15.68
C ARG A 99 1.01 -1.04 14.77
N GLU A 100 0.49 -0.56 13.67
CA GLU A 100 -0.17 -1.38 12.66
C GLU A 100 0.51 -1.19 11.30
N PRO A 101 1.38 -2.13 10.89
CA PRO A 101 1.95 -2.09 9.55
C PRO A 101 0.88 -2.19 8.47
N PHE A 102 1.03 -1.39 7.42
CA PHE A 102 0.19 -1.42 6.22
C PHE A 102 1.09 -1.58 4.99
N GLY A 103 1.39 -2.82 4.64
CA GLY A 103 2.49 -3.12 3.72
C GLY A 103 3.85 -3.15 4.44
N ILE A 104 4.95 -3.03 3.66
CA ILE A 104 6.32 -3.10 4.19
C ILE A 104 6.94 -1.70 4.38
N ASP A 105 6.30 -0.66 3.89
CA ASP A 105 6.79 0.72 3.88
C ASP A 105 5.85 1.71 4.59
N GLU A 106 4.70 1.25 5.06
CA GLU A 106 3.71 2.08 5.73
C GLU A 106 3.34 1.54 7.11
N SER A 107 2.99 2.44 8.04
CA SER A 107 2.49 2.06 9.36
C SER A 107 1.60 3.13 9.97
N TRP A 108 0.51 2.70 10.60
CA TRP A 108 -0.23 3.55 11.55
C TRP A 108 0.38 3.43 12.94
N LEU A 109 0.39 4.55 13.65
CA LEU A 109 0.90 4.67 15.01
C LEU A 109 -0.14 5.43 15.84
N ASP A 110 -0.68 4.84 16.89
CA ASP A 110 -1.48 5.60 17.87
C ASP A 110 -0.54 6.12 18.96
N VAL A 111 -0.29 7.41 18.94
CA VAL A 111 0.60 8.08 19.89
C VAL A 111 -0.16 8.84 20.97
N THR A 112 -1.46 8.59 21.13
CA THR A 112 -2.32 9.29 22.08
C THR A 112 -1.77 9.22 23.49
N ALA A 113 -1.39 8.03 23.95
CA ALA A 113 -0.83 7.83 25.29
C ALA A 113 0.58 8.41 25.45
N SER A 114 1.37 8.41 24.35
CA SER A 114 2.76 8.88 24.38
C SER A 114 2.89 10.40 24.35
N SER A 115 1.81 11.11 24.01
CA SER A 115 1.84 12.58 23.85
C SER A 115 2.15 13.32 25.14
N SER A 116 1.82 12.76 26.31
CA SER A 116 2.16 13.34 27.62
C SER A 116 3.66 13.35 27.93
N ILE A 117 4.42 12.43 27.32
CA ILE A 117 5.86 12.25 27.58
C ILE A 117 6.70 12.75 26.40
N LYS A 118 6.29 12.45 25.17
CA LYS A 118 7.04 12.73 23.94
C LYS A 118 6.65 14.07 23.28
N GLY A 119 5.51 14.66 23.66
CA GLY A 119 4.93 15.86 23.08
C GLY A 119 3.80 15.56 22.08
N ASP A 120 3.25 16.59 21.47
CA ASP A 120 2.11 16.47 20.56
C ASP A 120 2.43 15.62 19.31
N GLY A 121 1.40 15.25 18.56
CA GLY A 121 1.53 14.42 17.37
C GLY A 121 2.45 15.01 16.30
N MET A 122 2.45 16.34 16.13
CA MET A 122 3.32 17.02 15.17
C MET A 122 4.78 16.98 15.59
N LYS A 123 5.08 17.10 16.89
CA LYS A 123 6.44 16.97 17.42
C LYS A 123 6.96 15.55 17.22
N ILE A 124 6.15 14.54 17.59
CA ILE A 124 6.50 13.11 17.39
C ILE A 124 6.72 12.82 15.91
N ALA A 125 5.85 13.30 15.01
CA ALA A 125 6.00 13.11 13.57
C ALA A 125 7.30 13.70 13.02
N LYS A 126 7.68 14.90 13.47
CA LYS A 126 8.94 15.55 13.09
C LYS A 126 10.16 14.77 13.58
N GLU A 127 10.12 14.26 14.80
CA GLU A 127 11.20 13.46 15.36
C GLU A 127 11.35 12.14 14.62
N ILE A 128 10.26 11.41 14.36
CA ILE A 128 10.27 10.18 13.56
C ILE A 128 10.82 10.44 12.15
N SER A 129 10.33 11.46 11.46
CA SER A 129 10.81 11.83 10.12
C SER A 129 12.31 12.12 10.13
N SER A 130 12.79 12.87 11.11
CA SER A 130 14.21 13.18 11.27
C SER A 130 15.05 11.92 11.51
N ARG A 131 14.60 11.03 12.41
CA ARG A 131 15.31 9.78 12.71
C ARG A 131 15.38 8.85 11.50
N ILE A 132 14.25 8.62 10.81
CA ILE A 132 14.25 7.81 9.58
C ILE A 132 15.23 8.39 8.56
N LYS A 133 15.26 9.70 8.41
CA LYS A 133 16.14 10.38 7.46
C LYS A 133 17.62 10.24 7.81
N TYR A 134 17.99 10.45 9.07
CA TYR A 134 19.40 10.45 9.47
C TYR A 134 19.93 9.08 9.88
N GLU A 135 19.09 8.19 10.42
CA GLU A 135 19.50 6.86 10.83
C GLU A 135 19.42 5.84 9.68
N LEU A 136 18.40 5.96 8.80
CA LEU A 136 18.18 5.02 7.69
C LEU A 136 18.53 5.58 6.31
N GLY A 137 18.70 6.90 6.17
CA GLY A 137 19.01 7.56 4.90
C GLY A 137 17.87 7.64 3.91
N VAL A 138 16.64 7.25 4.29
CA VAL A 138 15.41 7.37 3.48
C VAL A 138 14.51 8.43 4.08
N THR A 139 13.55 8.93 3.29
CA THR A 139 12.58 9.91 3.78
C THR A 139 11.20 9.30 3.94
N VAL A 140 10.38 9.89 4.80
CA VAL A 140 8.97 9.53 5.00
C VAL A 140 8.07 10.73 4.79
N SER A 141 6.83 10.47 4.38
CA SER A 141 5.75 11.44 4.52
C SER A 141 4.80 10.96 5.61
N ILE A 142 4.46 11.87 6.55
CA ILE A 142 3.67 11.51 7.72
C ILE A 142 2.40 12.33 7.75
N GLY A 143 1.25 11.65 7.86
CA GLY A 143 -0.03 12.29 8.16
C GLY A 143 -0.33 12.19 9.66
N VAL A 144 -0.83 13.26 10.23
CA VAL A 144 -1.25 13.36 11.63
C VAL A 144 -2.73 13.66 11.67
N SER A 145 -3.52 12.87 12.38
CA SER A 145 -4.97 13.09 12.48
C SER A 145 -5.56 12.35 13.69
N TRP A 146 -6.88 12.44 13.89
CA TRP A 146 -7.59 11.76 14.99
C TRP A 146 -8.10 10.36 14.59
N ASN A 147 -7.99 9.97 13.32
CA ASN A 147 -8.36 8.64 12.82
C ASN A 147 -7.37 8.13 11.77
N LYS A 148 -7.43 6.83 11.50
CA LYS A 148 -6.52 6.15 10.57
C LYS A 148 -6.66 6.64 9.13
N ILE A 149 -7.88 6.95 8.71
CA ILE A 149 -8.21 7.29 7.32
C ILE A 149 -7.61 8.64 6.94
N PHE A 150 -7.80 9.66 7.78
CA PHE A 150 -7.26 10.99 7.53
C PHE A 150 -5.75 11.08 7.81
N ALA A 151 -5.24 10.24 8.72
CA ALA A 151 -3.79 10.11 8.88
C ALA A 151 -3.15 9.55 7.59
N LYS A 152 -3.74 8.49 6.99
CA LYS A 152 -3.28 7.95 5.70
C LYS A 152 -3.38 8.98 4.58
N LEU A 153 -4.50 9.66 4.46
CA LEU A 153 -4.69 10.71 3.47
C LEU A 153 -3.66 11.85 3.63
N GLY A 154 -3.34 12.22 4.88
CA GLY A 154 -2.33 13.24 5.20
C GLY A 154 -0.94 12.85 4.72
N SER A 155 -0.54 11.57 4.86
CA SER A 155 0.75 11.09 4.35
C SER A 155 0.85 11.12 2.83
N ASP A 156 -0.27 11.03 2.11
CA ASP A 156 -0.33 11.09 0.65
C ASP A 156 -0.47 12.52 0.11
N TYR A 157 -0.96 13.46 0.92
CA TYR A 157 -1.33 14.83 0.50
C TYR A 157 -0.15 15.66 0.00
N LYS A 158 0.98 15.59 0.70
CA LYS A 158 2.22 16.30 0.32
C LYS A 158 3.38 15.32 0.35
N LYS A 159 3.84 14.85 -0.82
CA LYS A 159 5.01 13.99 -0.98
C LYS A 159 6.04 14.70 -1.87
N PRO A 160 7.33 14.51 -1.63
CA PRO A 160 7.98 13.73 -0.57
C PRO A 160 8.35 14.54 0.67
N ASP A 161 8.80 13.81 1.72
CA ASP A 161 9.49 14.36 2.91
C ASP A 161 8.67 15.46 3.60
N ALA A 162 7.38 15.19 3.82
CA ALA A 162 6.44 16.16 4.34
C ALA A 162 5.62 15.63 5.51
N ILE A 163 5.18 16.52 6.38
CA ILE A 163 4.26 16.20 7.46
C ILE A 163 3.00 17.05 7.25
N THR A 164 1.85 16.38 7.26
CA THR A 164 0.55 17.02 7.07
C THR A 164 -0.37 16.70 8.23
N GLU A 165 -0.96 17.72 8.83
CA GLU A 165 -1.97 17.56 9.87
C GLU A 165 -3.37 17.86 9.33
N PHE A 166 -4.30 16.93 9.52
CA PHE A 166 -5.73 17.15 9.38
C PHE A 166 -6.38 17.10 10.75
N SER A 167 -6.88 18.23 11.20
CA SER A 167 -7.60 18.39 12.47
C SER A 167 -9.12 18.41 12.26
N LYS A 168 -9.87 18.27 13.37
CA LYS A 168 -11.33 18.42 13.33
C LYS A 168 -11.79 19.81 12.91
N ASP A 169 -10.92 20.81 13.04
CA ASP A 169 -11.24 22.20 12.71
C ASP A 169 -10.99 22.52 11.24
N ASN A 170 -10.02 21.84 10.57
CA ASN A 170 -9.60 22.19 9.22
C ASN A 170 -9.98 21.17 8.13
N TYR A 171 -10.41 19.95 8.49
CA TYR A 171 -10.56 18.87 7.51
C TYR A 171 -11.60 19.19 6.44
N LYS A 172 -12.70 19.86 6.77
CA LYS A 172 -13.73 20.21 5.80
C LYS A 172 -13.21 21.18 4.73
N ASP A 173 -12.35 22.09 5.13
CA ASP A 173 -11.78 23.08 4.22
C ASP A 173 -10.73 22.51 3.28
N ILE A 174 -10.09 21.40 3.67
CA ILE A 174 -9.00 20.76 2.92
C ILE A 174 -9.45 19.43 2.35
N VAL A 175 -9.79 18.46 3.22
CA VAL A 175 -10.07 17.07 2.82
C VAL A 175 -11.31 16.98 1.94
N TRP A 176 -12.38 17.71 2.25
CA TRP A 176 -13.60 17.66 1.47
C TRP A 176 -13.46 18.19 0.03
N LYS A 177 -12.42 18.99 -0.24
CA LYS A 177 -12.12 19.49 -1.59
C LYS A 177 -11.29 18.52 -2.42
N LEU A 178 -10.72 17.48 -1.81
CA LEU A 178 -9.92 16.48 -2.51
C LEU A 178 -10.79 15.57 -3.38
N PRO A 179 -10.23 15.02 -4.49
CA PRO A 179 -10.91 14.03 -5.30
C PRO A 179 -11.35 12.83 -4.47
N VAL A 180 -12.53 12.29 -4.73
CA VAL A 180 -13.05 11.12 -4.02
C VAL A 180 -12.14 9.89 -4.18
N GLY A 181 -11.40 9.81 -5.29
CA GLY A 181 -10.43 8.75 -5.55
C GLY A 181 -9.20 8.74 -4.64
N ASP A 182 -8.95 9.83 -3.90
CA ASP A 182 -7.83 9.91 -2.95
C ASP A 182 -8.18 9.26 -1.60
N LEU A 183 -9.47 8.99 -1.35
CA LEU A 183 -9.90 8.35 -0.11
C LEU A 183 -9.51 6.87 -0.11
N LEU A 184 -8.99 6.40 1.01
CA LEU A 184 -8.62 4.99 1.20
C LEU A 184 -9.79 4.06 0.81
N MET A 185 -9.50 2.96 0.13
CA MET A 185 -10.44 1.97 -0.41
C MET A 185 -11.28 2.45 -1.61
N VAL A 186 -11.09 3.65 -2.12
CA VAL A 186 -11.70 4.09 -3.36
C VAL A 186 -10.80 3.74 -4.55
N GLY A 187 -11.02 2.57 -5.13
CA GLY A 187 -10.35 2.16 -6.36
C GLY A 187 -11.02 2.77 -7.61
N LYS A 188 -10.34 2.65 -8.77
CA LYS A 188 -10.81 3.21 -10.06
C LYS A 188 -12.23 2.79 -10.47
N SER A 189 -12.70 1.60 -10.08
CA SER A 189 -14.07 1.15 -10.37
C SER A 189 -15.07 1.88 -9.50
N THR A 190 -14.80 1.98 -8.20
CA THR A 190 -15.63 2.70 -7.22
C THR A 190 -15.70 4.19 -7.57
N GLU A 191 -14.55 4.80 -7.88
CA GLU A 191 -14.47 6.20 -8.31
C GLU A 191 -15.32 6.46 -9.55
N ARG A 192 -15.27 5.59 -10.57
CA ARG A 192 -16.11 5.70 -11.77
C ARG A 192 -17.61 5.63 -11.44
N THR A 193 -18.01 4.74 -10.53
CA THR A 193 -19.40 4.62 -10.10
C THR A 193 -19.85 5.89 -9.37
N MET A 194 -19.04 6.39 -8.44
CA MET A 194 -19.30 7.63 -7.71
C MET A 194 -19.45 8.83 -8.64
N LYS A 195 -18.54 8.99 -9.61
CA LYS A 195 -18.62 10.07 -10.60
C LYS A 195 -19.90 10.04 -11.45
N LYS A 196 -20.43 8.86 -11.79
CA LYS A 196 -21.72 8.73 -12.46
C LYS A 196 -22.88 9.20 -11.59
N LEU A 197 -22.73 9.18 -10.26
CA LEU A 197 -23.71 9.68 -9.30
C LEU A 197 -23.50 11.17 -8.96
N GLY A 198 -22.56 11.84 -9.63
CA GLY A 198 -22.22 13.24 -9.34
C GLY A 198 -21.29 13.44 -8.14
N ILE A 199 -20.76 12.36 -7.55
CA ILE A 199 -19.87 12.39 -6.39
C ILE A 199 -18.43 12.45 -6.91
N CYS A 200 -17.83 13.63 -6.92
CA CYS A 200 -16.48 13.89 -7.44
C CYS A 200 -15.45 14.13 -6.34
N THR A 201 -15.88 14.70 -5.22
CA THR A 201 -15.01 15.04 -4.08
C THR A 201 -15.35 14.21 -2.85
N ILE A 202 -14.44 14.21 -1.87
CA ILE A 202 -14.70 13.59 -0.56
C ILE A 202 -15.85 14.31 0.15
N GLY A 203 -16.00 15.62 -0.05
CA GLY A 203 -17.12 16.39 0.49
C GLY A 203 -18.47 16.00 -0.13
N ASP A 204 -18.53 15.74 -1.45
CA ASP A 204 -19.75 15.22 -2.10
C ASP A 204 -20.13 13.86 -1.51
N LEU A 205 -19.15 12.98 -1.27
CA LEU A 205 -19.37 11.69 -0.64
C LEU A 205 -19.88 11.83 0.81
N ALA A 206 -19.32 12.77 1.57
CA ALA A 206 -19.72 13.03 2.95
C ALA A 206 -21.16 13.59 3.06
N GLY A 207 -21.62 14.32 2.04
CA GLY A 207 -22.99 14.86 1.96
C GLY A 207 -23.97 13.97 1.20
N ALA A 208 -23.53 12.83 0.64
CA ALA A 208 -24.39 11.96 -0.14
C ALA A 208 -25.36 11.19 0.75
N GLU A 209 -26.57 10.89 0.21
CA GLU A 209 -27.57 10.10 0.92
C GLU A 209 -27.10 8.65 1.08
N PRO A 210 -27.00 8.12 2.33
CA PRO A 210 -26.50 6.77 2.59
C PRO A 210 -27.23 5.67 1.84
N SER A 211 -28.53 5.78 1.63
CA SER A 211 -29.36 4.82 0.91
C SER A 211 -28.97 4.70 -0.57
N ILE A 212 -28.56 5.79 -1.20
CA ILE A 212 -28.05 5.80 -2.57
C ILE A 212 -26.68 5.09 -2.62
N LEU A 213 -25.79 5.41 -1.67
CA LEU A 213 -24.49 4.75 -1.58
C LEU A 213 -24.60 3.24 -1.36
N GLU A 214 -25.53 2.82 -0.50
CA GLU A 214 -25.78 1.39 -0.27
C GLU A 214 -26.32 0.69 -1.52
N THR A 215 -27.22 1.34 -2.26
CA THR A 215 -27.81 0.80 -3.50
C THR A 215 -26.74 0.54 -4.57
N TYR A 216 -25.79 1.46 -4.78
CA TYR A 216 -24.81 1.38 -5.87
C TYR A 216 -23.48 0.78 -5.49
N LEU A 217 -23.09 0.83 -4.21
CA LEU A 217 -21.80 0.41 -3.69
C LEU A 217 -21.91 -0.66 -2.60
N GLY A 218 -23.13 -1.04 -2.21
CA GLY A 218 -23.39 -1.98 -1.13
C GLY A 218 -22.86 -1.46 0.23
N LYS A 219 -22.56 -2.36 1.13
CA LYS A 219 -22.04 -2.03 2.48
C LYS A 219 -20.80 -1.15 2.44
N MET A 220 -19.97 -1.27 1.40
CA MET A 220 -18.76 -0.44 1.25
C MET A 220 -19.13 1.04 1.05
N GLY A 221 -20.27 1.36 0.42
CA GLY A 221 -20.75 2.73 0.28
C GLY A 221 -20.95 3.41 1.64
N LEU A 222 -21.53 2.70 2.61
CA LEU A 222 -21.75 3.21 3.97
C LEU A 222 -20.42 3.39 4.71
N VAL A 223 -19.48 2.46 4.55
CA VAL A 223 -18.13 2.58 5.13
C VAL A 223 -17.40 3.81 4.58
N LEU A 224 -17.43 4.01 3.27
CA LEU A 224 -16.78 5.15 2.63
C LEU A 224 -17.42 6.49 3.04
N HIS A 225 -18.74 6.52 3.24
CA HIS A 225 -19.44 7.68 3.80
C HIS A 225 -18.95 8.01 5.23
N THR A 226 -18.79 6.98 6.08
CA THR A 226 -18.22 7.12 7.43
C THR A 226 -16.79 7.69 7.35
N PHE A 227 -15.97 7.18 6.43
CA PHE A 227 -14.61 7.66 6.21
C PHE A 227 -14.58 9.13 5.78
N ALA A 228 -15.40 9.52 4.80
CA ALA A 228 -15.47 10.89 4.29
C ALA A 228 -15.88 11.92 5.36
N ASN A 229 -16.68 11.49 6.32
CA ASN A 229 -17.10 12.30 7.47
C ASN A 229 -16.08 12.31 8.63
N GLY A 230 -15.00 11.51 8.54
CA GLY A 230 -13.99 11.41 9.59
C GLY A 230 -14.47 10.70 10.87
N TRP A 231 -15.51 9.86 10.75
CA TRP A 231 -16.13 9.12 11.87
C TRP A 231 -15.52 7.74 12.10
N ASP A 232 -14.41 7.42 11.42
CA ASP A 232 -13.71 6.16 11.68
C ASP A 232 -13.13 6.14 13.08
N GLU A 233 -13.54 5.13 13.86
CA GLU A 233 -13.06 4.89 15.22
C GLU A 233 -12.23 3.61 15.33
N THR A 234 -11.89 2.99 14.20
CA THR A 234 -11.09 1.76 14.17
C THR A 234 -9.78 1.97 14.93
N PRO A 235 -9.46 1.13 15.93
CA PRO A 235 -8.22 1.27 16.68
C PRO A 235 -7.02 0.90 15.81
N VAL A 236 -5.86 1.46 16.13
CA VAL A 236 -4.58 0.95 15.65
C VAL A 236 -4.27 -0.32 16.42
N SER A 237 -3.90 -1.38 15.70
CA SER A 237 -3.60 -2.68 16.31
C SER A 237 -2.38 -2.58 17.23
N VAL A 238 -2.39 -3.37 18.30
CA VAL A 238 -1.25 -3.50 19.21
C VAL A 238 -0.17 -4.35 18.54
N GLU A 239 1.07 -4.08 18.89
CA GLU A 239 2.22 -4.89 18.45
C GLU A 239 1.99 -6.39 18.68
N GLY A 240 2.36 -7.20 17.68
CA GLY A 240 2.19 -8.64 17.74
C GLY A 240 0.77 -9.14 17.37
N TYR A 241 -0.20 -8.25 17.15
CA TYR A 241 -1.50 -8.67 16.63
C TYR A 241 -1.33 -9.28 15.24
N LYS A 242 -1.78 -10.53 15.11
CA LYS A 242 -1.82 -11.24 13.83
C LYS A 242 -3.27 -11.49 13.44
N ALA A 243 -3.68 -10.88 12.33
CA ALA A 243 -4.99 -11.18 11.77
C ALA A 243 -5.11 -12.68 11.45
N PRO A 244 -6.27 -13.33 11.69
CA PRO A 244 -6.46 -14.73 11.35
C PRO A 244 -6.19 -14.97 9.86
N ILE A 245 -5.31 -15.92 9.56
CA ILE A 245 -5.03 -16.34 8.18
C ILE A 245 -6.28 -17.03 7.62
N LYS A 246 -6.86 -16.49 6.56
CA LYS A 246 -8.07 -17.02 5.92
C LYS A 246 -7.75 -17.94 4.75
N SER A 247 -6.65 -17.70 4.07
CA SER A 247 -6.19 -18.50 2.92
C SER A 247 -4.68 -18.39 2.77
N ILE A 248 -4.07 -19.39 2.18
CA ILE A 248 -2.67 -19.40 1.76
C ILE A 248 -2.65 -19.69 0.26
N GLY A 249 -2.04 -18.81 -0.52
CA GLY A 249 -1.95 -18.93 -1.96
C GLY A 249 -0.58 -18.52 -2.49
N ASN A 250 -0.25 -19.01 -3.66
CA ASN A 250 0.89 -18.59 -4.44
C ASN A 250 0.52 -18.54 -5.92
N SER A 251 1.21 -17.69 -6.69
CA SER A 251 0.98 -17.56 -8.12
C SER A 251 2.28 -17.20 -8.84
N THR A 252 2.35 -17.54 -10.11
CA THR A 252 3.46 -17.16 -10.99
C THR A 252 2.94 -16.79 -12.36
N THR A 253 3.60 -15.84 -13.02
CA THR A 253 3.48 -15.63 -14.46
C THR A 253 4.59 -16.43 -15.13
N THR A 254 4.22 -17.35 -16.01
CA THR A 254 5.20 -18.22 -16.65
C THR A 254 5.99 -17.49 -17.74
N PRO A 255 7.29 -17.76 -17.91
CA PRO A 255 8.12 -17.12 -18.93
C PRO A 255 7.63 -17.30 -20.37
N ARG A 256 6.94 -18.41 -20.62
CA ARG A 256 6.30 -18.74 -21.89
C ARG A 256 4.88 -19.25 -21.69
N ASP A 257 4.10 -19.28 -22.74
CA ASP A 257 2.77 -19.89 -22.71
C ASP A 257 2.88 -21.40 -22.43
N LEU A 258 2.01 -21.91 -21.58
CA LEU A 258 1.90 -23.33 -21.28
C LEU A 258 1.00 -23.96 -22.37
N VAL A 259 1.56 -24.88 -23.17
CA VAL A 259 0.87 -25.47 -24.33
C VAL A 259 0.56 -26.94 -24.14
N SER A 260 1.07 -27.56 -23.10
CA SER A 260 0.85 -28.96 -22.80
C SER A 260 0.35 -29.21 -21.38
N GLU A 261 -0.33 -30.33 -21.18
CA GLU A 261 -0.77 -30.76 -19.85
C GLU A 261 0.42 -30.95 -18.89
N LEU A 262 1.56 -31.44 -19.41
CA LEU A 262 2.77 -31.61 -18.62
C LEU A 262 3.33 -30.25 -18.12
N ASP A 263 3.36 -29.21 -18.97
CA ASP A 263 3.77 -27.86 -18.58
C ASP A 263 2.93 -27.36 -17.41
N VAL A 264 1.60 -27.51 -17.51
CA VAL A 264 0.66 -27.07 -16.47
C VAL A 264 0.89 -27.87 -15.17
N LYS A 265 1.07 -29.19 -15.26
CA LYS A 265 1.33 -30.05 -14.09
C LYS A 265 2.61 -29.64 -13.35
N ILE A 266 3.69 -29.34 -14.06
CA ILE A 266 4.96 -28.92 -13.46
C ILE A 266 4.77 -27.63 -12.67
N ILE A 267 4.12 -26.62 -13.26
CA ILE A 267 3.88 -25.34 -12.58
C ILE A 267 2.97 -25.52 -11.38
N LEU A 268 1.87 -26.25 -11.52
CA LEU A 268 0.96 -26.50 -10.39
C LEU A 268 1.63 -27.29 -9.27
N MET A 269 2.52 -28.24 -9.59
CA MET A 269 3.29 -28.96 -8.58
C MET A 269 4.20 -28.02 -7.80
N ALA A 270 4.97 -27.16 -8.48
CA ALA A 270 5.84 -26.18 -7.81
C ALA A 270 5.04 -25.22 -6.91
N LEU A 271 3.88 -24.72 -7.38
CA LEU A 271 3.01 -23.87 -6.58
C LEU A 271 2.40 -24.63 -5.40
N SER A 272 2.00 -25.89 -5.58
CA SER A 272 1.44 -26.73 -4.51
C SER A 272 2.46 -27.01 -3.42
N GLU A 273 3.72 -27.30 -3.77
CA GLU A 273 4.81 -27.46 -2.81
C GLU A 273 5.00 -26.20 -1.95
N SER A 274 5.04 -25.04 -2.59
CA SER A 274 5.16 -23.75 -1.89
C SER A 274 3.97 -23.49 -0.95
N VAL A 275 2.74 -23.72 -1.40
CA VAL A 275 1.53 -23.54 -0.57
C VAL A 275 1.50 -24.56 0.56
N GLY A 276 1.83 -25.83 0.26
CA GLY A 276 1.89 -26.92 1.24
C GLY A 276 2.92 -26.66 2.35
N ALA A 277 4.11 -26.19 1.99
CA ALA A 277 5.13 -25.79 2.96
C ALA A 277 4.60 -24.70 3.92
N ARG A 278 4.02 -23.64 3.38
CA ARG A 278 3.47 -22.53 4.18
C ARG A 278 2.27 -22.94 5.04
N LEU A 279 1.44 -23.89 4.59
CA LEU A 279 0.37 -24.48 5.41
C LEU A 279 0.99 -25.20 6.63
N ARG A 280 1.99 -26.06 6.40
CA ARG A 280 2.68 -26.81 7.49
C ARG A 280 3.39 -25.88 8.46
N GLU A 281 4.09 -24.86 7.98
CA GLU A 281 4.76 -23.85 8.81
C GLU A 281 3.79 -23.11 9.76
N ASN A 282 2.55 -22.89 9.31
CA ASN A 282 1.53 -22.22 10.11
C ASN A 282 0.61 -23.20 10.87
N GLY A 283 0.85 -24.51 10.80
CA GLY A 283 0.03 -25.52 11.46
C GLY A 283 -1.39 -25.65 10.90
N PHE A 284 -1.59 -25.31 9.61
CA PHE A 284 -2.91 -25.34 8.98
C PHE A 284 -3.12 -26.54 8.07
N GLN A 285 -4.38 -26.90 7.93
CA GLN A 285 -4.90 -27.77 6.90
C GLN A 285 -5.93 -27.00 6.06
N CYS A 286 -6.08 -27.34 4.79
CA CYS A 286 -7.09 -26.77 3.92
C CYS A 286 -8.23 -27.76 3.64
N ARG A 287 -9.44 -27.21 3.48
CA ARG A 287 -10.64 -27.97 3.03
C ARG A 287 -11.04 -27.62 1.61
N THR A 288 -10.50 -26.57 1.06
CA THR A 288 -10.83 -26.10 -0.28
C THR A 288 -9.54 -25.77 -1.01
N VAL A 289 -9.37 -26.31 -2.20
CA VAL A 289 -8.29 -25.94 -3.11
C VAL A 289 -8.88 -25.18 -4.28
N GLU A 290 -8.26 -24.04 -4.59
CA GLU A 290 -8.65 -23.20 -5.73
C GLU A 290 -7.48 -23.09 -6.71
N ILE A 291 -7.78 -23.20 -7.99
CA ILE A 291 -6.87 -22.92 -9.09
C ILE A 291 -7.40 -21.71 -9.86
N SER A 292 -6.52 -20.74 -10.08
CA SER A 292 -6.77 -19.52 -10.84
C SER A 292 -5.87 -19.51 -12.07
N ILE A 293 -6.45 -19.38 -13.26
CA ILE A 293 -5.72 -19.42 -14.53
C ILE A 293 -6.02 -18.15 -15.31
N ARG A 294 -4.99 -17.57 -15.91
CA ARG A 294 -5.09 -16.46 -16.85
C ARG A 294 -4.38 -16.85 -18.14
N ASP A 295 -5.07 -16.74 -19.26
CA ASP A 295 -4.48 -16.99 -20.58
C ASP A 295 -3.72 -15.76 -21.13
N ASN A 296 -3.11 -15.91 -22.30
CA ASN A 296 -2.35 -14.85 -22.97
C ASN A 296 -3.25 -13.71 -23.53
N GLY A 297 -4.56 -13.93 -23.66
CA GLY A 297 -5.57 -12.94 -23.94
C GLY A 297 -6.04 -12.18 -22.70
N LEU A 298 -5.45 -12.48 -21.53
CA LEU A 298 -5.80 -11.95 -20.21
C LEU A 298 -7.17 -12.39 -19.69
N TYR A 299 -7.80 -13.38 -20.35
CA TYR A 299 -9.01 -14.00 -19.82
C TYR A 299 -8.67 -14.79 -18.56
N HIS A 300 -9.45 -14.59 -17.52
CA HIS A 300 -9.20 -15.15 -16.19
C HIS A 300 -10.39 -15.97 -15.73
N PHE A 301 -10.10 -17.17 -15.23
CA PHE A 301 -11.10 -18.01 -14.60
C PHE A 301 -10.54 -18.76 -13.39
N THR A 302 -11.42 -19.15 -12.49
CA THR A 302 -11.10 -19.93 -11.29
C THR A 302 -11.90 -21.22 -11.25
N ARG A 303 -11.34 -22.24 -10.62
CA ARG A 303 -12.04 -23.47 -10.24
C ARG A 303 -11.63 -23.86 -8.84
N GLN A 304 -12.61 -24.26 -8.05
CA GLN A 304 -12.34 -24.73 -6.69
C GLN A 304 -12.95 -26.11 -6.47
N CYS A 305 -12.32 -26.87 -5.60
CA CYS A 305 -12.73 -28.18 -5.17
C CYS A 305 -12.66 -28.28 -3.65
N LYS A 306 -13.68 -28.87 -3.03
CA LYS A 306 -13.63 -29.25 -1.63
C LYS A 306 -12.90 -30.57 -1.50
N LEU A 307 -12.00 -30.66 -0.54
CA LEU A 307 -11.34 -31.90 -0.14
C LEU A 307 -12.19 -32.60 0.94
N ASP A 308 -12.23 -33.93 0.87
CA ASP A 308 -12.91 -34.78 1.84
C ASP A 308 -12.18 -34.83 3.21
#